data_c78e65b1f5a632dff023781fbfdb82ad
#
_entry.id   c78e65b1f5a632dff023781fbfdb82ad
#
_cell.length_a   1.000
_cell.length_b   1.000
_cell.length_c   1.000
_cell.angle_alpha   90.00
_cell.angle_beta   90.00
_cell.angle_gamma   90.00
#
_symmetry.space_group_name_H-M   'P 1'
#
loop_
_entity.id
_entity.type
_entity.pdbx_description
1 polymer ?
#
loop_
_entity_poly.entity_id
_entity_poly.type
_entity_poly.pdbx_seq_one_letter_code
_entity_poly.pdbx_strand_id
1 'polypeptide(L)'
;MRLAIVIGVSKYKNFSNLNQCKNDSNIINEIISLSELYDDILLIQKDTVSGPIFNELDKFVDKYKNKEIEEVLLYFSGHGLMKNDEFYFCTSNTDENNINRSSLSNTNIDSIIRSLNPERFVKIVDACESGKHYIKGSSNPFTESENNSFNNFYFFASSSFEQKSYTYDDKSSEFTYRMIKVIYEKIKIDNKIKYRDIFNGISDAFCDNELQKPYFNIQGDLSEIFIESNDELLKCLDEFLSSNKNKNNTNNAVNENYTINSMSEEKALEIKNSLIKKLNNKLMKNSSLLKKYSYRIECDFSNNDSIISREKICNWIINNKEKLIVFAEPVERKIIKPGKELTFFRRDEDYDYITDNFKSNVDDGTCELSFNYISSNLGFPKLKCNLIFLFSLTKIHICYVFGKSIPKSWNEYGKYYSSSDIVVKTLDLFNDKDYDNLIKDISDDFKSFCDNYISDVIDILFK
;
A
#
# COMPACT_ATOMS: atom_id res chain seq x y z
N MET A 1 -12.12 -24.06 -2.13
CA MET A 1 -11.48 -24.22 -3.47
C MET A 1 -11.02 -22.88 -3.98
N ARG A 2 -9.89 -22.85 -4.69
CA ARG A 2 -9.38 -21.65 -5.36
C ARG A 2 -9.40 -21.86 -6.87
N LEU A 3 -9.99 -20.93 -7.60
CA LEU A 3 -10.17 -20.99 -9.05
C LEU A 3 -9.44 -19.81 -9.71
N ALA A 4 -8.89 -20.01 -10.89
CA ALA A 4 -8.30 -18.93 -11.66
C ALA A 4 -8.86 -18.86 -13.08
N ILE A 5 -9.04 -17.65 -13.58
CA ILE A 5 -9.45 -17.35 -14.95
C ILE A 5 -8.40 -16.40 -15.52
N VAL A 6 -7.74 -16.83 -16.59
CA VAL A 6 -6.67 -16.08 -17.24
C VAL A 6 -7.07 -15.81 -18.67
N ILE A 7 -7.22 -14.54 -19.05
CA ILE A 7 -7.67 -14.12 -20.38
C ILE A 7 -6.59 -13.25 -21.01
N GLY A 8 -6.11 -13.65 -22.20
CA GLY A 8 -5.16 -12.87 -23.00
C GLY A 8 -5.68 -12.62 -24.41
N VAL A 9 -5.99 -11.38 -24.75
CA VAL A 9 -6.47 -11.00 -26.08
C VAL A 9 -5.38 -10.26 -26.83
N SER A 10 -4.77 -10.91 -27.83
CA SER A 10 -3.63 -10.39 -28.58
C SER A 10 -3.94 -9.95 -30.01
N LYS A 11 -5.03 -10.43 -30.58
CA LYS A 11 -5.45 -10.16 -31.96
C LYS A 11 -6.81 -9.48 -32.00
N TYR A 12 -6.91 -8.42 -32.77
CA TYR A 12 -8.11 -7.60 -32.86
C TYR A 12 -8.47 -7.32 -34.31
N LYS A 13 -9.76 -7.31 -34.58
CA LYS A 13 -10.28 -6.97 -35.93
C LYS A 13 -10.23 -5.47 -36.19
N ASN A 14 -10.59 -4.66 -35.16
CA ASN A 14 -10.80 -3.21 -35.29
C ASN A 14 -9.79 -2.38 -34.47
N PHE A 15 -8.85 -3.00 -33.77
CA PHE A 15 -7.80 -2.36 -32.99
C PHE A 15 -6.43 -2.87 -33.39
N SER A 16 -5.38 -2.20 -32.93
CA SER A 16 -4.01 -2.69 -33.08
C SER A 16 -3.82 -4.01 -32.31
N ASN A 17 -3.05 -4.91 -32.87
CA ASN A 17 -2.69 -6.16 -32.20
C ASN A 17 -1.72 -5.89 -31.03
N LEU A 18 -1.89 -6.65 -29.95
CA LEU A 18 -1.07 -6.62 -28.74
C LEU A 18 -0.44 -8.00 -28.52
N ASN A 19 0.63 -8.31 -29.26
CA ASN A 19 1.24 -9.66 -29.23
C ASN A 19 1.71 -10.06 -27.83
N GLN A 20 2.16 -9.10 -26.99
CA GLN A 20 2.60 -9.29 -25.61
C GLN A 20 1.51 -9.87 -24.72
N CYS A 21 0.22 -9.52 -24.93
CA CYS A 21 -0.87 -10.00 -24.05
C CYS A 21 -1.03 -11.53 -24.04
N LYS A 22 -0.63 -12.20 -25.12
CA LYS A 22 -0.57 -13.66 -25.16
C LYS A 22 0.55 -14.20 -24.27
N ASN A 23 1.71 -13.56 -24.29
CA ASN A 23 2.84 -13.97 -23.46
C ASN A 23 2.56 -13.67 -21.98
N ASP A 24 1.98 -12.51 -21.69
CA ASP A 24 1.59 -12.13 -20.34
C ASP A 24 0.62 -13.15 -19.72
N SER A 25 -0.43 -13.51 -20.46
CA SER A 25 -1.39 -14.49 -19.97
C SER A 25 -0.80 -15.92 -19.89
N ASN A 26 0.17 -16.29 -20.76
CA ASN A 26 0.88 -17.55 -20.63
C ASN A 26 1.70 -17.62 -19.35
N ILE A 27 2.53 -16.61 -19.10
CA ILE A 27 3.41 -16.63 -17.91
C ILE A 27 2.61 -16.55 -16.61
N ILE A 28 1.52 -15.77 -16.57
CA ILE A 28 0.63 -15.74 -15.40
C ILE A 28 -0.04 -17.11 -15.18
N ASN A 29 -0.53 -17.74 -16.23
CA ASN A 29 -1.07 -19.09 -16.14
C ASN A 29 -0.04 -20.09 -15.62
N GLU A 30 1.21 -20.01 -16.08
CA GLU A 30 2.30 -20.88 -15.63
C GLU A 30 2.64 -20.66 -14.16
N ILE A 31 2.76 -19.39 -13.72
CA ILE A 31 2.98 -19.03 -12.33
C ILE A 31 1.87 -19.60 -11.43
N ILE A 32 0.61 -19.41 -11.80
CA ILE A 32 -0.54 -19.91 -11.03
C ILE A 32 -0.55 -21.44 -10.99
N SER A 33 -0.26 -22.10 -12.12
CA SER A 33 -0.21 -23.56 -12.19
C SER A 33 0.91 -24.15 -11.34
N LEU A 34 2.10 -23.56 -11.39
CA LEU A 34 3.26 -24.03 -10.62
C LEU A 34 3.15 -23.74 -9.12
N SER A 35 2.32 -22.79 -8.73
CA SER A 35 2.09 -22.50 -7.30
C SER A 35 1.27 -23.58 -6.57
N GLU A 36 0.59 -24.48 -7.33
CA GLU A 36 -0.24 -25.57 -6.81
C GLU A 36 -1.36 -25.14 -5.84
N LEU A 37 -1.64 -23.85 -5.73
CA LEU A 37 -2.67 -23.32 -4.83
C LEU A 37 -4.07 -23.31 -5.46
N TYR A 38 -4.17 -23.39 -6.78
CA TYR A 38 -5.44 -23.30 -7.49
C TYR A 38 -5.90 -24.69 -7.97
N ASP A 39 -7.13 -25.03 -7.64
CA ASP A 39 -7.73 -26.34 -7.97
C ASP A 39 -8.06 -26.48 -9.46
N ASP A 40 -8.36 -25.37 -10.14
CA ASP A 40 -8.59 -25.35 -11.59
C ASP A 40 -8.31 -23.96 -12.18
N ILE A 41 -7.83 -23.96 -13.44
CA ILE A 41 -7.45 -22.75 -14.17
C ILE A 41 -8.09 -22.77 -15.55
N LEU A 42 -8.87 -21.73 -15.86
CA LEU A 42 -9.40 -21.48 -17.20
C LEU A 42 -8.50 -20.51 -17.95
N LEU A 43 -7.76 -21.00 -18.95
CA LEU A 43 -6.93 -20.15 -19.82
C LEU A 43 -7.65 -19.88 -21.15
N ILE A 44 -7.94 -18.62 -21.44
CA ILE A 44 -8.59 -18.16 -22.67
C ILE A 44 -7.61 -17.30 -23.49
N GLN A 45 -7.08 -17.86 -24.58
CA GLN A 45 -6.16 -17.21 -25.52
C GLN A 45 -6.47 -17.54 -26.98
N LYS A 46 -7.32 -18.53 -27.19
CA LYS A 46 -7.82 -18.95 -28.50
C LYS A 46 -9.28 -18.58 -28.60
N ASP A 47 -9.72 -18.24 -29.82
CA ASP A 47 -11.09 -17.89 -30.09
C ASP A 47 -11.63 -16.78 -29.13
N THR A 48 -10.84 -15.70 -29.02
CA THR A 48 -11.11 -14.59 -28.11
C THR A 48 -12.20 -13.64 -28.62
N VAL A 49 -13.20 -14.18 -29.32
CA VAL A 49 -14.45 -13.52 -29.67
C VAL A 49 -15.38 -13.49 -28.46
N SER A 50 -16.18 -12.47 -28.29
CA SER A 50 -17.02 -12.27 -27.08
C SER A 50 -17.92 -13.47 -26.75
N GLY A 51 -18.65 -14.00 -27.73
CA GLY A 51 -19.55 -15.14 -27.53
C GLY A 51 -18.84 -16.42 -27.04
N PRO A 52 -17.79 -16.90 -27.74
CA PRO A 52 -16.94 -18.01 -27.25
C PRO A 52 -16.39 -17.79 -25.84
N ILE A 53 -15.89 -16.59 -25.49
CA ILE A 53 -15.40 -16.31 -24.14
C ILE A 53 -16.53 -16.46 -23.11
N PHE A 54 -17.71 -15.89 -23.37
CA PHE A 54 -18.87 -16.05 -22.45
C PHE A 54 -19.23 -17.52 -22.27
N ASN A 55 -19.25 -18.31 -23.36
CA ASN A 55 -19.57 -19.73 -23.28
C ASN A 55 -18.55 -20.52 -22.44
N GLU A 56 -17.25 -20.21 -22.54
CA GLU A 56 -16.22 -20.86 -21.71
C GLU A 56 -16.33 -20.42 -20.23
N LEU A 57 -16.62 -19.16 -19.97
CA LEU A 57 -16.86 -18.66 -18.60
C LEU A 57 -18.10 -19.33 -17.98
N ASP A 58 -19.22 -19.40 -18.71
CA ASP A 58 -20.45 -20.04 -18.24
C ASP A 58 -20.22 -21.52 -17.93
N LYS A 59 -19.55 -22.27 -18.81
CA LYS A 59 -19.21 -23.68 -18.56
C LYS A 59 -18.34 -23.85 -17.33
N PHE A 60 -17.35 -22.96 -17.15
CA PHE A 60 -16.45 -23.00 -16.01
C PHE A 60 -17.21 -22.74 -14.71
N VAL A 61 -18.05 -21.71 -14.71
CA VAL A 61 -18.89 -21.38 -13.55
C VAL A 61 -19.90 -22.49 -13.25
N ASP A 62 -20.58 -23.04 -14.26
CA ASP A 62 -21.53 -24.13 -14.08
C ASP A 62 -20.89 -25.39 -13.47
N LYS A 63 -19.63 -25.65 -13.75
CA LYS A 63 -18.86 -26.76 -13.16
C LYS A 63 -18.69 -26.58 -11.65
N TYR A 64 -18.63 -25.35 -11.15
CA TYR A 64 -18.28 -25.05 -9.75
C TYR A 64 -19.36 -24.38 -8.92
N LYS A 65 -20.50 -23.97 -9.49
CA LYS A 65 -21.55 -23.18 -8.80
C LYS A 65 -22.13 -23.80 -7.51
N ASN A 66 -21.93 -25.11 -7.29
CA ASN A 66 -22.40 -25.82 -6.09
C ASN A 66 -21.23 -26.21 -5.16
N LYS A 67 -20.07 -25.60 -5.30
CA LYS A 67 -18.90 -25.83 -4.47
C LYS A 67 -18.65 -24.64 -3.56
N GLU A 68 -17.99 -24.87 -2.44
CA GLU A 68 -17.47 -23.78 -1.60
C GLU A 68 -16.20 -23.20 -2.26
N ILE A 69 -16.29 -21.95 -2.68
CA ILE A 69 -15.22 -21.24 -3.38
C ILE A 69 -14.61 -20.24 -2.42
N GLU A 70 -13.38 -20.48 -2.04
CA GLU A 70 -12.57 -19.58 -1.21
C GLU A 70 -12.16 -18.35 -2.03
N GLU A 71 -11.64 -18.58 -3.25
CA GLU A 71 -11.12 -17.51 -4.08
C GLU A 71 -11.40 -17.76 -5.55
N VAL A 72 -11.73 -16.67 -6.26
CA VAL A 72 -11.66 -16.60 -7.72
C VAL A 72 -10.65 -15.52 -8.09
N LEU A 73 -9.60 -15.88 -8.84
CA LEU A 73 -8.66 -14.94 -9.45
C LEU A 73 -9.02 -14.75 -10.91
N LEU A 74 -9.22 -13.51 -11.34
CA LEU A 74 -9.33 -13.12 -12.74
C LEU A 74 -8.13 -12.27 -13.14
N TYR A 75 -7.36 -12.75 -14.12
CA TYR A 75 -6.33 -11.96 -14.80
C TYR A 75 -6.78 -11.69 -16.25
N PHE A 76 -6.65 -10.44 -16.66
CA PHE A 76 -6.92 -10.02 -18.04
C PHE A 76 -5.75 -9.19 -18.58
N SER A 77 -5.27 -9.52 -19.79
CA SER A 77 -4.34 -8.69 -20.56
C SER A 77 -4.89 -8.45 -21.97
N GLY A 78 -5.05 -7.16 -22.36
CA GLY A 78 -5.66 -6.75 -23.62
C GLY A 78 -5.99 -5.28 -23.67
N HIS A 79 -6.74 -4.87 -24.73
CA HIS A 79 -7.33 -3.52 -24.77
C HIS A 79 -8.48 -3.39 -23.77
N GLY A 80 -8.60 -2.20 -23.17
CA GLY A 80 -9.74 -1.77 -22.36
C GLY A 80 -10.37 -0.53 -22.95
N LEU A 81 -11.69 -0.37 -22.79
CA LEU A 81 -12.44 0.81 -23.21
C LEU A 81 -13.43 1.23 -22.13
N MET A 82 -13.51 2.54 -21.89
CA MET A 82 -14.58 3.16 -21.11
C MET A 82 -15.66 3.72 -22.02
N LYS A 83 -16.92 3.33 -21.79
CA LYS A 83 -18.07 3.89 -22.51
C LYS A 83 -19.30 3.90 -21.59
N ASN A 84 -19.96 5.07 -21.49
CA ASN A 84 -21.16 5.25 -20.67
C ASN A 84 -20.97 4.79 -19.21
N ASP A 85 -19.85 5.18 -18.61
CA ASP A 85 -19.47 4.81 -17.24
C ASP A 85 -19.34 3.30 -16.98
N GLU A 86 -19.16 2.49 -18.00
CA GLU A 86 -18.87 1.07 -17.94
C GLU A 86 -17.52 0.76 -18.54
N PHE A 87 -16.74 -0.12 -17.87
CA PHE A 87 -15.49 -0.64 -18.41
C PHE A 87 -15.73 -1.91 -19.23
N TYR A 88 -15.14 -1.95 -20.41
CA TYR A 88 -15.22 -3.09 -21.31
C TYR A 88 -13.85 -3.71 -21.55
N PHE A 89 -13.75 -4.99 -21.28
CA PHE A 89 -12.65 -5.83 -21.72
C PHE A 89 -12.82 -6.12 -23.20
N CYS A 90 -11.90 -5.58 -24.03
CA CYS A 90 -12.00 -5.73 -25.48
C CYS A 90 -11.66 -7.16 -25.90
N THR A 91 -12.50 -7.74 -26.71
CA THR A 91 -12.32 -9.05 -27.33
C THR A 91 -11.83 -8.89 -28.78
N SER A 92 -11.46 -9.99 -29.44
CA SER A 92 -10.91 -9.93 -30.81
C SER A 92 -11.89 -9.33 -31.84
N ASN A 93 -13.19 -9.36 -31.59
CA ASN A 93 -14.22 -8.81 -32.44
C ASN A 93 -14.84 -7.49 -31.92
N THR A 94 -14.24 -6.86 -30.93
CA THR A 94 -14.79 -5.60 -30.38
C THR A 94 -15.04 -4.55 -31.46
N ASP A 95 -16.24 -3.99 -31.43
CA ASP A 95 -16.71 -2.91 -32.27
C ASP A 95 -17.32 -1.83 -31.37
N GLU A 96 -16.75 -0.63 -31.38
CA GLU A 96 -17.21 0.49 -30.53
C GLU A 96 -18.65 0.89 -30.77
N ASN A 97 -19.17 0.68 -31.99
CA ASN A 97 -20.57 0.96 -32.32
C ASN A 97 -21.52 -0.11 -31.74
N ASN A 98 -20.98 -1.28 -31.37
CA ASN A 98 -21.77 -2.41 -30.90
C ASN A 98 -21.12 -3.07 -29.67
N ILE A 99 -20.55 -2.24 -28.77
CA ILE A 99 -19.63 -2.65 -27.70
C ILE A 99 -20.25 -3.69 -26.76
N ASN A 100 -21.52 -3.55 -26.40
CA ASN A 100 -22.23 -4.47 -25.49
C ASN A 100 -22.33 -5.92 -26.01
N ARG A 101 -22.27 -6.11 -27.33
CA ARG A 101 -22.35 -7.45 -27.95
C ARG A 101 -20.99 -8.00 -28.37
N SER A 102 -20.02 -7.11 -28.53
CA SER A 102 -18.70 -7.44 -29.08
C SER A 102 -17.57 -7.37 -28.05
N SER A 103 -17.89 -7.11 -26.79
CA SER A 103 -16.91 -7.02 -25.66
C SER A 103 -17.48 -7.66 -24.41
N LEU A 104 -16.68 -7.76 -23.38
CA LEU A 104 -17.12 -8.20 -22.05
C LEU A 104 -17.25 -6.97 -21.16
N SER A 105 -18.45 -6.64 -20.68
CA SER A 105 -18.60 -5.56 -19.71
C SER A 105 -18.13 -6.01 -18.33
N ASN A 106 -17.59 -5.09 -17.54
CA ASN A 106 -17.16 -5.38 -16.17
C ASN A 106 -18.34 -5.87 -15.32
N THR A 107 -19.51 -5.25 -15.47
CA THR A 107 -20.75 -5.66 -14.78
C THR A 107 -21.13 -7.11 -15.10
N ASN A 108 -21.01 -7.54 -16.37
CA ASN A 108 -21.34 -8.93 -16.75
C ASN A 108 -20.34 -9.92 -16.15
N ILE A 109 -19.04 -9.61 -16.20
CA ILE A 109 -17.99 -10.45 -15.60
C ILE A 109 -18.23 -10.59 -14.08
N ASP A 110 -18.49 -9.48 -13.40
CA ASP A 110 -18.75 -9.51 -11.96
C ASP A 110 -20.01 -10.31 -11.62
N SER A 111 -21.06 -10.21 -12.44
CA SER A 111 -22.29 -11.02 -12.26
C SER A 111 -22.02 -12.51 -12.43
N ILE A 112 -21.23 -12.90 -13.42
CA ILE A 112 -20.84 -14.30 -13.64
C ILE A 112 -20.06 -14.83 -12.43
N ILE A 113 -19.06 -14.08 -11.95
CA ILE A 113 -18.24 -14.50 -10.82
C ILE A 113 -19.06 -14.55 -9.52
N ARG A 114 -20.00 -13.62 -9.29
CA ARG A 114 -20.91 -13.66 -8.13
C ARG A 114 -21.76 -14.90 -8.06
N SER A 115 -22.10 -15.50 -9.19
CA SER A 115 -22.89 -16.76 -9.19
C SER A 115 -22.14 -17.93 -8.55
N LEU A 116 -20.81 -17.84 -8.40
CA LEU A 116 -19.97 -18.78 -7.63
C LEU A 116 -19.95 -18.47 -6.13
N ASN A 117 -20.41 -17.29 -5.70
CA ASN A 117 -20.39 -16.83 -4.32
C ASN A 117 -19.02 -17.02 -3.63
N PRO A 118 -17.91 -16.55 -4.21
CA PRO A 118 -16.59 -16.75 -3.63
C PRO A 118 -16.42 -15.90 -2.36
N GLU A 119 -15.66 -16.40 -1.39
CA GLU A 119 -15.29 -15.62 -0.20
C GLU A 119 -14.41 -14.42 -0.57
N ARG A 120 -13.57 -14.59 -1.62
CA ARG A 120 -12.68 -13.57 -2.13
C ARG A 120 -12.67 -13.54 -3.66
N PHE A 121 -12.78 -12.34 -4.22
CA PHE A 121 -12.57 -12.11 -5.64
C PHE A 121 -11.37 -11.23 -5.88
N VAL A 122 -10.39 -11.72 -6.62
CA VAL A 122 -9.19 -10.99 -7.03
C VAL A 122 -9.26 -10.71 -8.51
N LYS A 123 -9.14 -9.45 -8.89
CA LYS A 123 -9.18 -9.00 -10.28
C LYS A 123 -7.90 -8.24 -10.62
N ILE A 124 -7.12 -8.76 -11.54
CA ILE A 124 -5.89 -8.16 -12.05
C ILE A 124 -6.09 -7.81 -13.52
N VAL A 125 -6.04 -6.53 -13.86
CA VAL A 125 -6.37 -6.02 -15.21
C VAL A 125 -5.20 -5.26 -15.78
N ASP A 126 -4.55 -5.84 -16.77
CA ASP A 126 -3.50 -5.19 -17.55
C ASP A 126 -4.07 -4.66 -18.87
N ALA A 127 -4.69 -3.49 -18.79
CA ALA A 127 -5.33 -2.81 -19.91
C ALA A 127 -5.31 -1.30 -19.73
N CYS A 128 -5.36 -0.56 -20.86
CA CYS A 128 -5.51 0.90 -20.83
C CYS A 128 -6.82 1.32 -20.13
N GLU A 129 -6.83 2.47 -19.49
CA GLU A 129 -8.01 3.05 -18.81
C GLU A 129 -8.64 2.16 -17.73
N SER A 130 -7.94 1.11 -17.30
CA SER A 130 -8.47 0.14 -16.34
C SER A 130 -8.81 0.73 -14.97
N GLY A 131 -8.16 1.84 -14.57
CA GLY A 131 -8.45 2.56 -13.33
C GLY A 131 -9.50 3.67 -13.42
N LYS A 132 -10.04 3.95 -14.60
CA LYS A 132 -10.88 5.16 -14.88
C LYS A 132 -12.16 5.24 -14.04
N HIS A 133 -12.77 4.13 -13.75
CA HIS A 133 -14.10 4.08 -13.14
C HIS A 133 -14.13 4.44 -11.64
N TYR A 134 -13.00 4.46 -10.98
CA TYR A 134 -12.94 4.53 -9.51
C TYR A 134 -12.78 5.94 -8.93
N ILE A 135 -12.62 6.99 -9.77
CA ILE A 135 -12.16 8.32 -9.30
C ILE A 135 -13.25 9.40 -9.34
N LYS A 136 -14.35 9.26 -10.08
CA LYS A 136 -15.42 10.28 -10.09
C LYS A 136 -16.51 9.95 -9.06
N GLY A 137 -16.55 10.77 -8.01
CA GLY A 137 -17.48 10.74 -6.90
C GLY A 137 -18.94 10.87 -7.27
N SER A 138 -19.49 9.82 -7.78
CA SER A 138 -20.87 9.42 -7.62
C SER A 138 -20.85 7.90 -7.84
N SER A 139 -21.01 7.15 -6.76
CA SER A 139 -21.20 5.71 -6.77
C SER A 139 -20.06 4.91 -7.42
N ASN A 140 -19.27 4.29 -6.59
CA ASN A 140 -18.32 3.26 -7.01
C ASN A 140 -19.12 2.11 -7.64
N PRO A 141 -19.05 1.84 -8.97
CA PRO A 141 -19.85 0.78 -9.59
C PRO A 141 -19.51 -0.62 -9.08
N PHE A 142 -18.43 -0.73 -8.28
CA PHE A 142 -18.07 -1.95 -7.56
C PHE A 142 -18.61 -1.98 -6.13
N THR A 143 -19.21 -0.86 -5.62
CA THR A 143 -19.81 -0.77 -4.29
C THR A 143 -21.30 -0.38 -4.33
N GLU A 144 -21.88 -0.05 -5.48
CA GLU A 144 -23.28 0.34 -5.59
C GLU A 144 -24.24 -0.81 -5.79
N SER A 145 -24.40 -1.53 -4.80
CA SER A 145 -25.64 -2.00 -4.20
C SER A 145 -25.22 -2.71 -2.92
N GLU A 146 -25.66 -2.23 -1.79
CA GLU A 146 -25.45 -2.84 -0.47
C GLU A 146 -25.82 -4.34 -0.43
N ASN A 147 -26.47 -4.85 -1.48
CA ASN A 147 -26.87 -6.25 -1.64
C ASN A 147 -26.02 -7.06 -2.62
N ASN A 148 -24.96 -6.49 -3.28
CA ASN A 148 -24.20 -7.15 -4.35
C ASN A 148 -22.68 -7.00 -4.25
N SER A 149 -22.11 -6.56 -3.13
CA SER A 149 -20.65 -6.48 -2.95
C SER A 149 -20.06 -7.87 -2.63
N PHE A 150 -18.85 -8.12 -3.14
CA PHE A 150 -18.05 -9.26 -2.66
C PHE A 150 -17.60 -8.99 -1.22
N ASN A 151 -17.52 -10.03 -0.38
CA ASN A 151 -17.06 -9.89 1.01
C ASN A 151 -15.60 -9.42 1.07
N ASN A 152 -14.74 -9.99 0.22
CA ASN A 152 -13.36 -9.56 0.02
C ASN A 152 -13.13 -9.34 -1.46
N PHE A 153 -12.64 -8.15 -1.82
CA PHE A 153 -12.38 -7.77 -3.22
C PHE A 153 -11.04 -7.08 -3.37
N TYR A 154 -10.17 -7.63 -4.21
CA TYR A 154 -8.87 -7.07 -4.53
C TYR A 154 -8.82 -6.75 -6.01
N PHE A 155 -8.66 -5.47 -6.33
CA PHE A 155 -8.55 -5.01 -7.69
C PHE A 155 -7.20 -4.34 -7.94
N PHE A 156 -6.48 -4.85 -8.94
CA PHE A 156 -5.19 -4.35 -9.39
C PHE A 156 -5.31 -3.99 -10.87
N ALA A 157 -5.18 -2.71 -11.20
CA ALA A 157 -5.21 -2.22 -12.57
C ALA A 157 -3.84 -1.68 -12.98
N SER A 158 -3.44 -1.94 -14.22
CA SER A 158 -2.14 -1.53 -14.74
C SER A 158 -1.98 -0.03 -14.91
N SER A 159 -3.06 0.73 -15.03
CA SER A 159 -3.04 2.18 -15.22
C SER A 159 -4.15 2.87 -14.44
N SER A 160 -3.87 4.09 -13.98
CA SER A 160 -4.86 5.00 -13.42
C SER A 160 -5.67 5.69 -14.53
N PHE A 161 -6.61 6.54 -14.09
CA PHE A 161 -7.46 7.36 -14.95
C PHE A 161 -6.64 8.14 -16.00
N GLU A 162 -7.07 8.08 -17.27
CA GLU A 162 -6.45 8.79 -18.42
C GLU A 162 -5.04 8.35 -18.81
N GLN A 163 -4.50 7.32 -18.17
CA GLN A 163 -3.19 6.80 -18.51
C GLN A 163 -3.29 5.56 -19.42
N LYS A 164 -2.27 5.38 -20.27
CA LYS A 164 -2.12 4.17 -21.08
C LYS A 164 -1.30 3.15 -20.33
N SER A 165 -1.61 1.87 -20.53
CA SER A 165 -0.70 0.79 -20.19
C SER A 165 0.37 0.70 -21.29
N TYR A 166 1.65 0.57 -20.87
CA TYR A 166 2.77 0.54 -21.80
C TYR A 166 3.33 -0.88 -21.93
N THR A 167 4.04 -1.10 -23.03
CA THR A 167 4.78 -2.35 -23.26
C THR A 167 6.19 -2.20 -22.71
N TYR A 168 6.68 -3.20 -22.00
CA TYR A 168 8.08 -3.27 -21.58
C TYR A 168 9.00 -3.56 -22.78
N ASP A 169 8.61 -4.54 -23.58
CA ASP A 169 9.21 -4.89 -24.85
C ASP A 169 8.16 -5.58 -25.77
N ASP A 170 8.60 -6.13 -26.89
CA ASP A 170 7.71 -6.88 -27.80
C ASP A 170 7.13 -8.18 -27.17
N LYS A 171 7.58 -8.57 -25.97
CA LYS A 171 7.25 -9.85 -25.32
C LYS A 171 6.33 -9.70 -24.12
N SER A 172 6.36 -8.57 -23.40
CA SER A 172 5.56 -8.37 -22.18
C SER A 172 5.12 -6.93 -22.01
N SER A 173 3.98 -6.74 -21.34
CA SER A 173 3.55 -5.45 -20.85
C SER A 173 4.40 -5.01 -19.65
N GLU A 174 4.51 -3.70 -19.45
CA GLU A 174 5.28 -3.11 -18.34
C GLU A 174 4.73 -3.55 -16.97
N PHE A 175 3.41 -3.54 -16.82
CA PHE A 175 2.77 -3.91 -15.56
C PHE A 175 3.01 -5.38 -15.21
N THR A 176 2.72 -6.29 -16.15
CA THR A 176 2.91 -7.73 -15.93
C THR A 176 4.38 -8.09 -15.72
N TYR A 177 5.28 -7.49 -16.50
CA TYR A 177 6.73 -7.71 -16.32
C TYR A 177 7.19 -7.29 -14.91
N ARG A 178 6.78 -6.12 -14.42
CA ARG A 178 7.14 -5.65 -13.08
C ARG A 178 6.50 -6.50 -11.99
N MET A 179 5.25 -6.93 -12.16
CA MET A 179 4.60 -7.85 -11.24
C MET A 179 5.36 -9.17 -11.12
N ILE A 180 5.79 -9.75 -12.24
CA ILE A 180 6.61 -10.98 -12.27
C ILE A 180 7.95 -10.76 -11.57
N LYS A 181 8.59 -9.62 -11.80
CA LYS A 181 9.84 -9.26 -11.13
C LYS A 181 9.65 -9.16 -9.60
N VAL A 182 8.56 -8.57 -9.16
CA VAL A 182 8.21 -8.51 -7.72
C VAL A 182 8.02 -9.93 -7.15
N ILE A 183 7.28 -10.78 -7.83
CA ILE A 183 7.10 -12.19 -7.44
C ILE A 183 8.46 -12.88 -7.31
N TYR A 184 9.31 -12.78 -8.33
CA TYR A 184 10.63 -13.39 -8.36
C TYR A 184 11.54 -12.96 -7.20
N GLU A 185 11.60 -11.66 -6.91
CA GLU A 185 12.42 -11.15 -5.81
C GLU A 185 11.85 -11.58 -4.43
N LYS A 186 10.54 -11.67 -4.31
CA LYS A 186 9.90 -12.13 -3.06
C LYS A 186 10.11 -13.62 -2.80
N ILE A 187 10.01 -14.46 -3.84
CA ILE A 187 10.24 -15.91 -3.73
C ILE A 187 11.63 -16.22 -3.17
N LYS A 188 12.65 -15.41 -3.47
CA LYS A 188 14.00 -15.61 -2.94
C LYS A 188 14.12 -15.39 -1.45
N ILE A 189 13.15 -14.71 -0.85
CA ILE A 189 13.16 -14.32 0.57
C ILE A 189 12.20 -15.20 1.37
N ASP A 190 11.00 -15.42 0.84
CA ASP A 190 9.93 -16.19 1.48
C ASP A 190 9.27 -17.10 0.43
N ASN A 191 8.94 -18.31 0.81
CA ASN A 191 8.23 -19.25 -0.06
C ASN A 191 6.72 -18.99 -0.12
N LYS A 192 6.19 -18.07 0.69
CA LYS A 192 4.77 -17.68 0.73
C LYS A 192 4.61 -16.20 0.43
N ILE A 193 4.14 -15.88 -0.77
CA ILE A 193 3.91 -14.52 -1.21
C ILE A 193 2.46 -14.15 -0.96
N LYS A 194 2.23 -13.10 -0.22
CA LYS A 194 0.90 -12.58 0.09
C LYS A 194 0.46 -11.51 -0.93
N TYR A 195 -0.85 -11.26 -1.04
CA TYR A 195 -1.36 -10.17 -1.88
C TYR A 195 -0.78 -8.81 -1.52
N ARG A 196 -0.52 -8.55 -0.23
CA ARG A 196 0.14 -7.32 0.22
C ARG A 196 1.56 -7.15 -0.35
N ASP A 197 2.29 -8.26 -0.55
CA ASP A 197 3.65 -8.20 -1.08
C ASP A 197 3.63 -7.78 -2.55
N ILE A 198 2.64 -8.28 -3.30
CA ILE A 198 2.41 -7.91 -4.69
C ILE A 198 1.96 -6.46 -4.79
N PHE A 199 0.96 -6.06 -4.00
CA PHE A 199 0.47 -4.68 -3.94
C PHE A 199 1.61 -3.69 -3.69
N ASN A 200 2.38 -3.94 -2.64
CA ASN A 200 3.48 -3.06 -2.23
C ASN A 200 4.59 -3.04 -3.28
N GLY A 201 5.00 -4.21 -3.78
CA GLY A 201 6.07 -4.31 -4.76
C GLY A 201 5.74 -3.64 -6.10
N ILE A 202 4.50 -3.78 -6.59
CA ILE A 202 4.06 -3.09 -7.82
C ILE A 202 4.03 -1.57 -7.59
N SER A 203 3.48 -1.13 -6.48
CA SER A 203 3.42 0.30 -6.18
C SER A 203 4.80 0.94 -6.08
N ASP A 204 5.77 0.26 -5.45
CA ASP A 204 7.16 0.72 -5.40
C ASP A 204 7.81 0.71 -6.79
N ALA A 205 7.55 -0.33 -7.59
CA ALA A 205 8.10 -0.44 -8.94
C ALA A 205 7.62 0.66 -9.90
N PHE A 206 6.49 1.30 -9.62
CA PHE A 206 5.93 2.38 -10.43
C PHE A 206 5.98 3.76 -9.75
N CYS A 207 6.65 3.90 -8.59
CA CYS A 207 6.63 5.15 -7.82
C CYS A 207 7.16 6.35 -8.62
N ASP A 208 8.20 6.16 -9.43
CA ASP A 208 8.83 7.21 -10.24
C ASP A 208 8.35 7.23 -11.71
N ASN A 209 7.38 6.38 -12.07
CA ASN A 209 6.85 6.33 -13.42
C ASN A 209 5.72 7.37 -13.59
N GLU A 210 6.00 8.48 -14.27
CA GLU A 210 5.02 9.54 -14.53
C GLU A 210 3.99 9.15 -15.60
N LEU A 211 4.31 8.18 -16.46
CA LEU A 211 3.50 7.82 -17.63
C LEU A 211 2.47 6.74 -17.33
N GLN A 212 2.76 5.87 -16.37
CA GLN A 212 1.88 4.78 -15.98
C GLN A 212 1.90 4.61 -14.47
N LYS A 213 0.74 4.73 -13.83
CA LYS A 213 0.55 4.48 -12.40
C LYS A 213 -0.53 3.43 -12.22
N PRO A 214 -0.20 2.27 -11.67
CA PRO A 214 -1.19 1.28 -11.31
C PRO A 214 -2.23 1.85 -10.34
N TYR A 215 -3.44 1.36 -10.45
CA TYR A 215 -4.53 1.69 -9.55
C TYR A 215 -4.96 0.45 -8.77
N PHE A 216 -5.27 0.65 -7.49
CA PHE A 216 -5.69 -0.43 -6.60
C PHE A 216 -6.97 -0.06 -5.86
N ASN A 217 -7.88 -1.01 -5.74
CA ASN A 217 -9.04 -0.90 -4.86
C ASN A 217 -9.13 -2.19 -4.05
N ILE A 218 -9.01 -2.09 -2.74
CA ILE A 218 -8.89 -3.22 -1.83
C ILE A 218 -9.99 -3.13 -0.77
N GLN A 219 -10.80 -4.17 -0.72
CA GLN A 219 -11.79 -4.39 0.32
C GLN A 219 -11.47 -5.72 0.99
N GLY A 220 -10.98 -5.68 2.22
CA GLY A 220 -10.55 -6.84 2.99
C GLY A 220 -9.09 -6.79 3.41
N ASP A 221 -8.60 -7.89 3.97
CA ASP A 221 -7.22 -8.05 4.45
C ASP A 221 -6.34 -8.69 3.37
N LEU A 222 -5.23 -8.04 3.02
CA LEU A 222 -4.24 -8.53 2.05
C LEU A 222 -3.28 -9.58 2.62
N SER A 223 -3.55 -10.16 3.78
CA SER A 223 -2.69 -11.15 4.45
C SER A 223 -2.69 -12.52 3.77
N GLU A 224 -3.66 -12.77 2.88
CA GLU A 224 -3.83 -14.03 2.18
C GLU A 224 -2.69 -14.34 1.22
N ILE A 225 -2.38 -15.64 1.10
CA ILE A 225 -1.31 -16.11 0.22
C ILE A 225 -1.79 -16.08 -1.23
N PHE A 226 -1.04 -15.37 -2.08
CA PHE A 226 -1.26 -15.33 -3.52
C PHE A 226 -0.55 -16.49 -4.22
N ILE A 227 0.71 -16.75 -3.86
CA ILE A 227 1.55 -17.77 -4.48
C ILE A 227 2.35 -18.47 -3.38
N GLU A 228 2.47 -19.79 -3.49
CA GLU A 228 3.44 -20.58 -2.76
C GLU A 228 4.54 -21.05 -3.72
N SER A 229 5.80 -20.82 -3.36
CA SER A 229 6.92 -21.07 -4.27
C SER A 229 7.46 -22.47 -4.14
N ASN A 230 7.97 -22.97 -5.28
CA ASN A 230 8.77 -24.19 -5.38
C ASN A 230 9.92 -23.96 -6.37
N ASP A 231 10.82 -24.96 -6.49
CA ASP A 231 12.00 -24.85 -7.35
C ASP A 231 11.63 -24.71 -8.85
N GLU A 232 10.51 -25.29 -9.27
CA GLU A 232 10.04 -25.22 -10.66
C GLU A 232 9.54 -23.81 -11.00
N LEU A 233 8.80 -23.19 -10.09
CA LEU A 233 8.35 -21.81 -10.23
C LEU A 233 9.54 -20.85 -10.28
N LEU A 234 10.52 -21.02 -9.39
CA LEU A 234 11.72 -20.18 -9.39
C LEU A 234 12.46 -20.29 -10.72
N LYS A 235 12.65 -21.50 -11.25
CA LYS A 235 13.28 -21.74 -12.54
C LYS A 235 12.50 -21.11 -13.70
N CYS A 236 11.18 -21.25 -13.73
CA CYS A 236 10.31 -20.64 -14.74
C CYS A 236 10.48 -19.11 -14.77
N LEU A 237 10.51 -18.46 -13.60
CA LEU A 237 10.69 -17.02 -13.50
C LEU A 237 12.10 -16.58 -13.90
N ASP A 238 13.14 -17.33 -13.55
CA ASP A 238 14.51 -17.08 -14.00
C ASP A 238 14.62 -17.14 -15.54
N GLU A 239 14.04 -18.14 -16.17
CA GLU A 239 14.02 -18.29 -17.63
C GLU A 239 13.28 -17.11 -18.30
N PHE A 240 12.11 -16.73 -17.78
CA PHE A 240 11.35 -15.60 -18.30
C PHE A 240 12.13 -14.30 -18.22
N LEU A 241 12.67 -13.96 -17.04
CA LEU A 241 13.41 -12.71 -16.82
C LEU A 241 14.74 -12.68 -17.59
N SER A 242 15.43 -13.82 -17.72
CA SER A 242 16.68 -13.93 -18.48
C SER A 242 16.47 -13.79 -19.99
N SER A 243 15.37 -14.33 -20.53
CA SER A 243 15.03 -14.21 -21.96
C SER A 243 14.71 -12.78 -22.37
N ASN A 244 14.33 -11.92 -21.43
CA ASN A 244 14.02 -10.50 -21.63
C ASN A 244 15.26 -9.60 -21.47
N LYS A 245 16.36 -10.06 -20.86
CA LYS A 245 17.62 -9.28 -20.71
C LYS A 245 18.46 -9.17 -21.99
N ASN A 246 18.34 -10.08 -22.95
CA ASN A 246 19.29 -10.20 -24.06
C ASN A 246 19.14 -9.22 -25.23
N LYS A 247 18.19 -8.25 -25.18
CA LYS A 247 17.99 -7.26 -26.26
C LYS A 247 18.31 -5.81 -25.92
N ASN A 248 18.65 -5.46 -24.66
CA ASN A 248 18.86 -4.07 -24.23
C ASN A 248 20.30 -3.56 -24.40
N ASN A 249 21.13 -4.16 -25.26
CA ASN A 249 22.52 -3.69 -25.48
C ASN A 249 22.71 -2.67 -26.60
N THR A 250 21.66 -2.06 -27.13
CA THR A 250 21.80 -0.94 -28.09
C THR A 250 20.72 0.09 -27.83
N ASN A 251 21.09 1.09 -27.11
CA ASN A 251 20.63 2.46 -26.96
C ASN A 251 20.23 2.85 -25.54
N ASN A 252 21.11 3.72 -25.03
CA ASN A 252 21.00 4.53 -23.83
C ASN A 252 21.14 3.80 -22.49
N ALA A 253 22.39 3.84 -22.02
CA ALA A 253 22.76 3.55 -20.65
C ALA A 253 22.05 4.50 -19.68
N VAL A 254 20.90 4.09 -19.18
CA VAL A 254 20.50 4.30 -17.81
C VAL A 254 20.70 2.94 -17.15
N ASN A 255 21.83 2.80 -16.47
CA ASN A 255 22.13 1.65 -15.63
C ASN A 255 21.13 1.64 -14.47
N GLU A 256 19.99 1.01 -14.64
CA GLU A 256 19.11 0.68 -13.55
C GLU A 256 19.22 -0.81 -13.25
N ASN A 257 20.25 -1.17 -12.50
CA ASN A 257 20.24 -2.33 -11.65
C ASN A 257 19.27 -2.04 -10.50
N TYR A 258 17.96 -2.02 -10.77
CA TYR A 258 16.96 -2.09 -9.71
C TYR A 258 16.88 -3.55 -9.24
N THR A 259 17.79 -3.93 -8.37
CA THR A 259 17.47 -4.92 -7.38
C THR A 259 16.36 -4.30 -6.53
N ILE A 260 15.12 -4.78 -6.65
CA ILE A 260 14.06 -4.46 -5.70
C ILE A 260 14.50 -5.13 -4.38
N ASN A 261 15.29 -4.42 -3.62
CA ASN A 261 15.60 -4.77 -2.25
C ASN A 261 14.34 -4.44 -1.41
N SER A 262 13.33 -5.29 -1.49
CA SER A 262 12.23 -5.21 -0.53
C SER A 262 12.68 -5.80 0.80
N MET A 263 12.39 -5.10 1.86
CA MET A 263 12.78 -5.51 3.20
C MET A 263 11.69 -6.40 3.81
N SER A 264 12.08 -7.49 4.47
CA SER A 264 11.12 -8.26 5.26
C SER A 264 10.65 -7.44 6.47
N GLU A 265 9.43 -7.72 6.96
CA GLU A 265 8.88 -7.07 8.16
C GLU A 265 9.83 -7.22 9.36
N GLU A 266 10.39 -8.41 9.58
CA GLU A 266 11.36 -8.67 10.64
C GLU A 266 12.58 -7.76 10.55
N LYS A 267 13.12 -7.58 9.36
CA LYS A 267 14.29 -6.73 9.14
C LYS A 267 13.96 -5.25 9.28
N ALA A 268 12.76 -4.81 8.89
CA ALA A 268 12.27 -3.45 9.12
C ALA A 268 12.15 -3.18 10.64
N LEU A 269 11.65 -4.15 11.41
CA LEU A 269 11.59 -4.07 12.87
C LEU A 269 13.00 -4.07 13.51
N GLU A 270 13.95 -4.86 13.01
CA GLU A 270 15.35 -4.81 13.45
C GLU A 270 15.96 -3.43 13.25
N ILE A 271 15.73 -2.81 12.09
CA ILE A 271 16.19 -1.45 11.79
C ILE A 271 15.54 -0.44 12.73
N LYS A 272 14.21 -0.51 12.93
CA LYS A 272 13.50 0.33 13.90
C LYS A 272 14.14 0.23 15.29
N ASN A 273 14.35 -0.99 15.78
CA ASN A 273 14.93 -1.23 17.10
C ASN A 273 16.37 -0.72 17.20
N SER A 274 17.16 -0.86 16.12
CA SER A 274 18.51 -0.30 16.03
C SER A 274 18.48 1.23 16.07
N LEU A 275 17.57 1.87 15.31
CA LEU A 275 17.37 3.31 15.32
C LEU A 275 16.96 3.83 16.70
N ILE A 276 16.01 3.17 17.35
CA ILE A 276 15.58 3.51 18.72
C ILE A 276 16.75 3.45 19.69
N LYS A 277 17.55 2.38 19.62
CA LYS A 277 18.74 2.22 20.47
C LYS A 277 19.79 3.31 20.22
N LYS A 278 20.04 3.66 18.95
CA LYS A 278 20.98 4.72 18.59
C LYS A 278 20.46 6.10 19.01
N LEU A 279 19.16 6.39 18.78
CA LEU A 279 18.51 7.62 19.24
C LEU A 279 18.59 7.77 20.75
N ASN A 280 18.24 6.71 21.50
CA ASN A 280 18.32 6.71 22.95
C ASN A 280 19.74 7.02 23.44
N ASN A 281 20.75 6.34 22.89
CA ASN A 281 22.14 6.58 23.21
C ASN A 281 22.60 8.01 22.88
N LYS A 282 22.10 8.59 21.80
CA LYS A 282 22.47 9.93 21.35
C LYS A 282 21.78 11.00 22.20
N LEU A 283 20.47 10.85 22.42
CA LEU A 283 19.67 11.78 23.23
C LEU A 283 20.11 11.77 24.70
N MET A 284 20.47 10.59 25.23
CA MET A 284 20.99 10.48 26.60
C MET A 284 22.34 11.17 26.81
N LYS A 285 23.15 11.29 25.77
CA LYS A 285 24.50 11.90 25.87
C LYS A 285 24.51 13.41 25.75
N ASN A 286 23.38 14.05 25.43
CA ASN A 286 23.36 15.42 24.97
C ASN A 286 23.01 16.46 26.04
N SER A 287 23.73 17.56 25.91
CA SER A 287 23.58 18.90 26.42
C SER A 287 24.15 19.12 27.84
N SER A 288 25.16 19.99 27.84
CA SER A 288 25.70 20.56 29.09
C SER A 288 24.63 21.23 29.95
N LEU A 289 23.61 21.86 29.32
CA LEU A 289 22.47 22.49 30.00
C LEU A 289 21.56 21.46 30.66
N LEU A 290 21.20 20.36 29.99
CA LEU A 290 20.38 19.33 30.61
C LEU A 290 21.06 18.71 31.83
N LYS A 291 22.38 18.49 31.78
CA LYS A 291 23.15 18.03 32.92
C LYS A 291 23.23 19.09 34.03
N LYS A 292 23.48 20.34 33.66
CA LYS A 292 23.60 21.46 34.61
C LYS A 292 22.31 21.64 35.41
N TYR A 293 21.16 21.41 34.81
CA TYR A 293 19.86 21.55 35.45
C TYR A 293 19.22 20.21 35.84
N SER A 294 20.06 19.17 35.99
CA SER A 294 19.67 17.85 36.55
C SER A 294 18.46 17.22 35.87
N TYR A 295 18.41 17.28 34.54
CA TYR A 295 17.40 16.57 33.79
C TYR A 295 17.72 15.06 33.72
N ARG A 296 16.74 14.24 34.06
CA ARG A 296 16.72 12.81 33.79
C ARG A 296 15.91 12.53 32.55
N ILE A 297 16.23 11.45 31.85
CA ILE A 297 15.57 11.04 30.60
C ILE A 297 14.85 9.72 30.89
N GLU A 298 13.57 9.68 30.56
CA GLU A 298 12.76 8.48 30.61
C GLU A 298 12.28 8.17 29.20
N CYS A 299 12.48 6.94 28.75
CA CYS A 299 11.99 6.46 27.45
C CYS A 299 10.71 5.66 27.70
N ASP A 300 9.63 6.03 27.02
CA ASP A 300 8.31 5.42 27.17
C ASP A 300 7.77 5.02 25.78
N PHE A 301 7.26 3.80 25.71
CA PHE A 301 6.60 3.21 24.55
C PHE A 301 5.06 3.25 24.67
N SER A 302 4.54 3.88 25.72
CA SER A 302 3.09 4.00 25.90
C SER A 302 2.55 5.24 25.21
N ASN A 303 1.36 5.10 24.61
CA ASN A 303 0.66 6.19 23.91
C ASN A 303 -0.04 7.15 24.87
N ASN A 304 0.12 7.00 26.18
CA ASN A 304 -0.78 7.64 27.16
C ASN A 304 -0.67 9.18 27.24
N ASP A 305 0.44 9.75 26.79
CA ASP A 305 0.69 11.19 26.84
C ASP A 305 1.29 11.73 25.52
N SER A 306 0.85 11.19 24.38
CA SER A 306 1.35 11.63 23.07
C SER A 306 1.01 13.10 22.82
N ILE A 307 1.99 13.86 22.35
CA ILE A 307 1.81 15.24 21.88
C ILE A 307 1.68 15.32 20.36
N ILE A 308 1.83 14.19 19.66
CA ILE A 308 1.62 14.11 18.22
C ILE A 308 0.12 14.08 17.94
N SER A 309 -0.34 15.00 17.12
CA SER A 309 -1.71 14.97 16.61
C SER A 309 -1.87 13.80 15.65
N ARG A 310 -2.60 12.78 16.07
CA ARG A 310 -2.91 11.61 15.23
C ARG A 310 -3.71 12.00 13.99
N GLU A 311 -4.59 12.97 14.09
CA GLU A 311 -5.31 13.55 12.94
C GLU A 311 -4.33 14.11 11.88
N LYS A 312 -3.28 14.86 12.32
CA LYS A 312 -2.26 15.36 11.39
C LYS A 312 -1.49 14.21 10.72
N ILE A 313 -1.20 13.13 11.44
CA ILE A 313 -0.57 11.93 10.86
C ILE A 313 -1.52 11.24 9.88
N CYS A 314 -2.80 11.08 10.22
CA CYS A 314 -3.80 10.53 9.30
C CYS A 314 -3.90 11.34 8.01
N ASN A 315 -3.95 12.66 8.11
CA ASN A 315 -3.95 13.55 6.96
C ASN A 315 -2.67 13.42 6.13
N TRP A 316 -1.52 13.25 6.78
CA TRP A 316 -0.27 13.00 6.08
C TRP A 316 -0.28 11.64 5.36
N ILE A 317 -0.76 10.57 6.02
CA ILE A 317 -0.92 9.23 5.42
C ILE A 317 -1.85 9.33 4.21
N ILE A 318 -3.02 9.94 4.34
CA ILE A 318 -4.00 10.12 3.26
C ILE A 318 -3.38 10.86 2.08
N ASN A 319 -2.70 11.98 2.34
CA ASN A 319 -2.10 12.82 1.30
C ASN A 319 -0.87 12.18 0.61
N ASN A 320 -0.26 11.18 1.24
CA ASN A 320 0.91 10.49 0.72
C ASN A 320 0.62 9.02 0.36
N LYS A 321 -0.62 8.55 0.56
CA LYS A 321 -1.02 7.16 0.27
C LYS A 321 -0.75 6.79 -1.19
N GLU A 322 -0.92 7.73 -2.11
CA GLU A 322 -0.66 7.50 -3.54
C GLU A 322 0.82 7.63 -3.93
N LYS A 323 1.61 8.40 -3.16
CA LYS A 323 3.03 8.67 -3.46
C LYS A 323 3.98 7.77 -2.71
N LEU A 324 3.59 7.36 -1.51
CA LEU A 324 4.40 6.59 -0.59
C LEU A 324 3.50 5.51 0.00
N ILE A 325 3.78 4.25 -0.31
CA ILE A 325 3.06 3.15 0.30
C ILE A 325 3.52 3.05 1.74
N VAL A 326 2.75 3.68 2.59
CA VAL A 326 2.95 3.61 4.02
C VAL A 326 2.11 2.45 4.55
N PHE A 327 2.73 1.54 5.28
CA PHE A 327 2.04 0.44 5.97
C PHE A 327 1.28 0.96 7.19
N ALA A 328 0.40 1.92 6.95
CA ALA A 328 -0.50 2.47 7.96
C ALA A 328 -1.82 2.85 7.31
N GLU A 329 -2.91 2.54 7.98
CA GLU A 329 -4.25 2.84 7.51
C GLU A 329 -4.93 3.79 8.48
N PRO A 330 -5.52 4.90 7.96
CA PRO A 330 -6.40 5.73 8.76
C PRO A 330 -7.61 4.92 9.22
N VAL A 331 -7.97 5.07 10.48
CA VAL A 331 -9.13 4.39 11.07
C VAL A 331 -10.25 5.41 11.23
N GLU A 332 -11.36 5.17 10.56
CA GLU A 332 -12.58 5.95 10.72
C GLU A 332 -13.38 5.47 11.94
N ARG A 333 -13.88 6.39 12.72
CA ARG A 333 -14.84 6.09 13.78
C ARG A 333 -16.10 6.92 13.66
N LYS A 334 -17.23 6.29 13.96
CA LYS A 334 -18.54 6.96 14.01
C LYS A 334 -18.64 7.78 15.29
N ILE A 335 -19.03 9.03 15.17
CA ILE A 335 -19.42 9.89 16.29
C ILE A 335 -20.87 10.34 16.11
N ILE A 336 -21.60 10.42 17.23
CA ILE A 336 -22.98 10.89 17.20
C ILE A 336 -22.99 12.38 16.93
N LYS A 337 -23.79 12.81 15.94
CA LYS A 337 -23.97 14.24 15.66
C LYS A 337 -24.52 14.99 16.88
N PRO A 338 -24.05 16.21 17.14
CA PRO A 338 -24.59 17.04 18.25
C PRO A 338 -26.11 17.16 18.15
N GLY A 339 -26.78 16.93 19.27
CA GLY A 339 -28.25 16.99 19.37
C GLY A 339 -28.98 15.68 19.03
N LYS A 340 -28.21 14.61 18.68
CA LYS A 340 -28.77 13.28 18.40
C LYS A 340 -28.49 12.25 19.52
N GLU A 341 -27.96 12.68 20.65
CA GLU A 341 -27.54 11.81 21.77
C GLU A 341 -28.71 11.02 22.38
N LEU A 342 -29.94 11.58 22.34
CA LEU A 342 -31.13 11.02 22.96
C LEU A 342 -32.01 10.19 22.00
N THR A 343 -31.60 9.97 20.77
CA THR A 343 -32.37 9.16 19.81
C THR A 343 -32.22 7.66 20.10
N PHE A 344 -33.33 6.98 20.37
CA PHE A 344 -33.37 5.53 20.64
C PHE A 344 -33.10 4.66 19.40
N PHE A 345 -33.51 5.14 18.21
CA PHE A 345 -33.24 4.50 16.93
C PHE A 345 -32.39 5.45 16.10
N ARG A 346 -31.11 5.11 15.91
CA ARG A 346 -30.15 5.91 15.15
C ARG A 346 -29.99 5.36 13.74
N ARG A 347 -30.03 6.26 12.75
CA ARG A 347 -29.72 5.95 11.34
C ARG A 347 -28.29 6.38 11.06
N ASP A 348 -27.72 5.94 9.93
CA ASP A 348 -26.36 6.35 9.54
C ASP A 348 -26.21 7.86 9.36
N GLU A 349 -27.29 8.55 8.95
CA GLU A 349 -27.36 10.03 8.89
C GLU A 349 -27.20 10.76 10.23
N ASP A 350 -27.35 10.06 11.35
CA ASP A 350 -27.22 10.59 12.71
C ASP A 350 -25.76 10.54 13.22
N TYR A 351 -24.86 10.00 12.41
CA TYR A 351 -23.43 9.91 12.72
C TYR A 351 -22.61 10.78 11.78
N ASP A 352 -21.51 11.32 12.31
CA ASP A 352 -20.39 11.81 11.54
C ASP A 352 -19.25 10.79 11.60
N TYR A 353 -18.42 10.77 10.57
CA TYR A 353 -17.23 9.93 10.51
C TYR A 353 -16.01 10.81 10.69
N ILE A 354 -15.17 10.47 11.66
CA ILE A 354 -13.92 11.19 11.88
C ILE A 354 -12.74 10.22 11.76
N THR A 355 -11.69 10.70 11.13
CA THR A 355 -10.42 10.00 10.97
C THR A 355 -9.38 10.66 11.87
N ASP A 356 -9.31 10.21 13.12
CA ASP A 356 -8.42 10.76 14.13
C ASP A 356 -7.42 9.74 14.70
N ASN A 357 -7.37 8.55 14.09
CA ASN A 357 -6.44 7.48 14.44
C ASN A 357 -5.98 6.72 13.19
N PHE A 358 -4.91 5.96 13.33
CA PHE A 358 -4.38 5.08 12.29
C PHE A 358 -3.90 3.76 12.91
N LYS A 359 -3.86 2.70 12.07
CA LYS A 359 -3.29 1.40 12.41
C LYS A 359 -2.05 1.21 11.54
N SER A 360 -0.93 0.85 12.13
CA SER A 360 0.27 0.43 11.40
C SER A 360 0.20 -1.06 11.13
N ASN A 361 0.54 -1.49 9.92
CA ASN A 361 0.57 -2.89 9.53
C ASN A 361 1.93 -3.55 9.78
N VAL A 362 2.96 -2.73 10.06
CA VAL A 362 4.29 -3.18 10.50
C VAL A 362 4.46 -2.70 11.93
N ASP A 363 3.97 -3.46 12.88
CA ASP A 363 3.96 -3.03 14.27
C ASP A 363 4.05 -4.21 15.24
N ASP A 364 5.02 -4.13 16.14
CA ASP A 364 5.14 -4.97 17.33
C ASP A 364 4.40 -4.36 18.54
N GLY A 365 3.46 -3.44 18.30
CA GLY A 365 2.77 -2.66 19.33
C GLY A 365 3.50 -1.38 19.73
N THR A 366 4.63 -1.04 19.13
CA THR A 366 5.50 0.07 19.53
C THR A 366 5.79 1.07 18.40
N CYS A 367 4.76 1.47 17.63
CA CYS A 367 4.95 2.46 16.56
C CYS A 367 5.27 3.86 17.08
N GLU A 368 4.99 4.16 18.35
CA GLU A 368 5.21 5.45 18.97
C GLU A 368 6.23 5.35 20.11
N LEU A 369 7.16 6.30 20.13
CA LEU A 369 8.23 6.40 21.12
C LEU A 369 8.24 7.81 21.74
N SER A 370 8.32 7.89 23.05
CA SER A 370 8.44 9.14 23.80
C SER A 370 9.73 9.20 24.58
N PHE A 371 10.48 10.30 24.44
CA PHE A 371 11.55 10.66 25.36
C PHE A 371 11.09 11.80 26.26
N ASN A 372 10.98 11.53 27.53
CA ASN A 372 10.56 12.50 28.54
C ASN A 372 11.79 12.99 29.30
N TYR A 373 11.98 14.32 29.35
CA TYR A 373 13.06 14.99 30.04
C TYR A 373 12.49 15.73 31.25
N ILE A 374 12.83 15.26 32.42
CA ILE A 374 12.28 15.72 33.68
C ILE A 374 13.40 16.28 34.55
N SER A 375 13.35 17.57 34.87
CA SER A 375 14.30 18.17 35.80
C SER A 375 13.92 17.85 37.24
N SER A 376 14.93 17.57 38.08
CA SER A 376 14.74 17.55 39.53
C SER A 376 14.67 18.94 40.16
N ASN A 377 15.00 19.99 39.40
CA ASN A 377 14.88 21.38 39.85
C ASN A 377 13.45 21.88 39.64
N LEU A 378 12.87 22.39 40.69
CA LEU A 378 11.53 22.96 40.66
C LEU A 378 11.50 24.22 39.75
N GLY A 379 10.40 24.40 39.04
CA GLY A 379 10.22 25.54 38.14
C GLY A 379 10.69 25.29 36.71
N PHE A 380 11.48 24.26 36.44
CA PHE A 380 11.90 23.92 35.08
C PHE A 380 10.83 23.12 34.35
N PRO A 381 10.59 23.40 33.04
CA PRO A 381 9.62 22.65 32.26
C PRO A 381 10.01 21.19 32.10
N LYS A 382 9.02 20.30 32.01
CA LYS A 382 9.24 18.98 31.44
C LYS A 382 9.28 19.11 29.93
N LEU A 383 10.26 18.49 29.30
CA LEU A 383 10.43 18.51 27.85
C LEU A 383 10.15 17.12 27.30
N LYS A 384 9.60 17.05 26.09
CA LYS A 384 9.23 15.79 25.46
C LYS A 384 9.60 15.80 23.99
N CYS A 385 10.10 14.65 23.52
CA CYS A 385 10.24 14.34 22.11
C CYS A 385 9.39 13.11 21.83
N ASN A 386 8.40 13.23 20.97
CA ASN A 386 7.61 12.10 20.47
C ASN A 386 8.01 11.76 19.05
N LEU A 387 8.08 10.48 18.76
CA LEU A 387 8.36 9.93 17.43
C LEU A 387 7.34 8.88 17.07
N ILE A 388 6.93 8.86 15.82
CA ILE A 388 6.13 7.77 15.21
C ILE A 388 6.91 7.24 14.03
N PHE A 389 7.00 5.89 13.93
CA PHE A 389 7.67 5.19 12.86
C PHE A 389 6.61 4.59 11.94
N LEU A 390 6.63 4.99 10.67
CA LEU A 390 5.79 4.46 9.62
C LEU A 390 6.70 3.87 8.55
N PHE A 391 6.32 2.71 8.01
CA PHE A 391 7.14 1.97 7.06
C PHE A 391 6.49 1.92 5.68
N SER A 392 7.31 1.87 4.65
CA SER A 392 7.00 1.31 3.34
C SER A 392 7.96 0.14 3.07
N LEU A 393 7.86 -0.50 1.91
CA LEU A 393 8.77 -1.62 1.57
C LEU A 393 10.24 -1.22 1.53
N THR A 394 10.52 0.02 1.15
CA THR A 394 11.87 0.51 0.90
C THR A 394 12.27 1.67 1.81
N LYS A 395 11.30 2.27 2.51
CA LYS A 395 11.53 3.51 3.26
C LYS A 395 10.96 3.42 4.67
N ILE A 396 11.60 4.13 5.59
CA ILE A 396 11.07 4.44 6.91
C ILE A 396 10.74 5.94 6.97
N HIS A 397 9.55 6.26 7.43
CA HIS A 397 9.09 7.61 7.66
C HIS A 397 9.06 7.86 9.17
N ILE A 398 9.84 8.80 9.65
CA ILE A 398 9.89 9.15 11.06
C ILE A 398 9.22 10.51 11.22
N CYS A 399 8.06 10.48 11.86
CA CYS A 399 7.32 11.66 12.24
C CYS A 399 7.72 12.04 13.66
N TYR A 400 8.18 13.27 13.90
CA TYR A 400 8.53 13.70 15.25
C TYR A 400 8.06 15.10 15.56
N VAL A 401 7.86 15.35 16.85
CA VAL A 401 7.46 16.64 17.40
C VAL A 401 8.08 16.83 18.78
N PHE A 402 8.38 18.07 19.11
CA PHE A 402 8.85 18.45 20.43
C PHE A 402 7.76 19.18 21.20
N GLY A 403 7.76 19.02 22.50
CA GLY A 403 6.81 19.68 23.37
C GLY A 403 7.34 19.93 24.76
N LYS A 404 6.62 20.78 25.45
CA LYS A 404 6.91 21.17 26.83
C LYS A 404 5.67 21.15 27.70
N SER A 405 5.85 20.89 28.98
CA SER A 405 4.84 21.09 30.03
C SER A 405 5.39 22.01 31.10
N ILE A 406 4.65 23.09 31.35
CA ILE A 406 5.05 24.14 32.31
C ILE A 406 4.53 23.80 33.69
N PRO A 407 5.30 24.01 34.78
CA PRO A 407 4.83 23.84 36.13
C PRO A 407 3.64 24.75 36.43
N LYS A 408 2.58 24.22 37.04
CA LYS A 408 1.44 24.99 37.57
C LYS A 408 1.59 25.28 39.06
N SER A 409 2.22 24.35 39.79
CA SER A 409 2.51 24.47 41.22
C SER A 409 3.77 23.61 41.52
N TRP A 410 4.15 23.57 42.82
CA TRP A 410 5.34 22.85 43.29
C TRP A 410 5.39 21.38 42.85
N ASN A 411 4.25 20.69 42.73
CA ASN A 411 4.15 19.28 42.40
C ASN A 411 3.26 18.99 41.20
N GLU A 412 2.73 20.02 40.52
CA GLU A 412 1.77 19.87 39.45
C GLU A 412 2.29 20.52 38.16
N TYR A 413 2.27 19.75 37.07
CA TYR A 413 2.58 20.21 35.72
C TYR A 413 1.31 20.31 34.88
N GLY A 414 1.28 21.26 34.00
CA GLY A 414 0.23 21.36 32.96
C GLY A 414 0.30 20.25 31.95
N LYS A 415 -0.65 20.20 31.05
CA LYS A 415 -0.57 19.33 29.87
C LYS A 415 0.63 19.70 29.02
N TYR A 416 1.15 18.73 28.28
CA TYR A 416 2.16 19.02 27.27
C TYR A 416 1.55 19.81 26.13
N TYR A 417 2.27 20.78 25.63
CA TYR A 417 1.93 21.57 24.44
C TYR A 417 2.97 21.29 23.37
N SER A 418 2.51 20.96 22.17
CA SER A 418 3.39 20.89 21.00
C SER A 418 3.90 22.28 20.69
N SER A 419 5.19 22.42 20.53
CA SER A 419 5.86 23.69 20.24
C SER A 419 6.20 23.87 18.77
N SER A 420 5.99 22.84 17.96
CA SER A 420 6.29 22.85 16.53
C SER A 420 5.25 22.04 15.74
N ASP A 421 5.22 22.26 14.45
CA ASP A 421 4.55 21.33 13.54
C ASP A 421 5.26 19.97 13.50
N ILE A 422 4.54 18.94 13.06
CA ILE A 422 5.10 17.61 12.88
C ILE A 422 6.13 17.66 11.76
N VAL A 423 7.36 17.24 12.06
CA VAL A 423 8.41 17.05 11.06
C VAL A 423 8.38 15.61 10.61
N VAL A 424 8.40 15.39 9.30
CA VAL A 424 8.48 14.05 8.71
C VAL A 424 9.80 13.93 7.96
N LYS A 425 10.61 12.94 8.34
CA LYS A 425 11.84 12.57 7.63
C LYS A 425 11.65 11.19 7.03
N THR A 426 12.06 11.06 5.78
CA THR A 426 11.97 9.79 5.03
C THR A 426 13.36 9.31 4.69
N LEU A 427 13.65 8.06 4.96
CA LEU A 427 14.91 7.41 4.67
C LEU A 427 14.71 6.13 3.89
N ASP A 428 15.71 5.80 3.08
CA ASP A 428 15.81 4.50 2.44
C ASP A 428 16.26 3.45 3.46
N LEU A 429 15.52 2.34 3.56
CA LEU A 429 15.81 1.25 4.48
C LEU A 429 17.14 0.51 4.16
N PHE A 430 17.66 0.71 2.96
CA PHE A 430 18.89 0.03 2.50
C PHE A 430 20.15 0.89 2.59
N ASN A 431 20.03 2.15 3.04
CA ASN A 431 21.14 3.07 3.13
C ASN A 431 21.54 3.40 4.58
N ASP A 432 22.36 2.57 5.18
CA ASP A 432 22.81 2.71 6.57
C ASP A 432 23.51 4.06 6.88
N LYS A 433 24.09 4.72 5.89
CA LYS A 433 24.79 6.00 6.07
C LYS A 433 23.82 7.14 6.43
N ASP A 434 22.59 7.07 5.95
CA ASP A 434 21.58 8.09 6.19
C ASP A 434 21.00 8.02 7.61
N TYR A 435 21.07 6.85 8.25
CA TYR A 435 20.58 6.67 9.62
C TYR A 435 21.35 7.50 10.64
N ASP A 436 22.66 7.54 10.55
CA ASP A 436 23.48 8.30 11.48
C ASP A 436 23.30 9.82 11.29
N ASN A 437 23.09 10.27 10.05
CA ASN A 437 22.76 11.66 9.75
C ASN A 437 21.39 12.04 10.31
N LEU A 438 20.37 11.19 10.11
CA LEU A 438 19.04 11.44 10.66
C LEU A 438 19.04 11.51 12.18
N ILE A 439 19.73 10.56 12.85
CA ILE A 439 19.85 10.54 14.31
C ILE A 439 20.53 11.81 14.81
N LYS A 440 21.52 12.28 14.07
CA LYS A 440 22.19 13.53 14.35
C LYS A 440 21.22 14.71 14.19
N ASP A 441 20.49 14.79 13.08
CA ASP A 441 19.54 15.87 12.82
C ASP A 441 18.47 15.95 13.90
N ILE A 442 17.78 14.84 14.22
CA ILE A 442 16.76 14.79 15.27
C ILE A 442 17.35 15.21 16.63
N SER A 443 18.57 14.76 16.93
CA SER A 443 19.25 15.08 18.17
C SER A 443 19.65 16.54 18.28
N ASP A 444 20.12 17.15 17.17
CA ASP A 444 20.55 18.54 17.11
C ASP A 444 19.31 19.46 17.15
N ASP A 445 18.23 19.11 16.44
CA ASP A 445 16.95 19.82 16.50
C ASP A 445 16.37 19.82 17.93
N PHE A 446 16.37 18.63 18.57
CA PHE A 446 15.89 18.51 19.93
C PHE A 446 16.76 19.26 20.95
N LYS A 447 18.06 19.21 20.76
CA LYS A 447 18.99 19.98 21.59
C LYS A 447 18.73 21.49 21.48
N SER A 448 18.59 22.00 20.25
CA SER A 448 18.27 23.42 20.01
C SER A 448 16.96 23.81 20.66
N PHE A 449 15.92 22.95 20.57
CA PHE A 449 14.66 23.12 21.26
C PHE A 449 14.83 23.22 22.78
N CYS A 450 15.59 22.28 23.39
CA CYS A 450 15.82 22.27 24.84
C CYS A 450 16.60 23.51 25.29
N ASP A 451 17.66 23.88 24.57
CA ASP A 451 18.53 25.00 24.92
C ASP A 451 17.75 26.32 24.88
N ASN A 452 16.88 26.53 23.91
CA ASN A 452 16.03 27.72 23.81
C ASN A 452 15.07 27.82 24.99
N TYR A 453 14.33 26.76 25.30
CA TYR A 453 13.35 26.80 26.40
C TYR A 453 13.95 26.84 27.79
N ILE A 454 15.10 26.20 28.00
CA ILE A 454 15.81 26.28 29.28
C ILE A 454 16.36 27.71 29.47
N SER A 455 16.89 28.32 28.42
CA SER A 455 17.39 29.70 28.45
C SER A 455 16.26 30.69 28.78
N ASP A 456 15.09 30.56 28.15
CA ASP A 456 13.92 31.38 28.43
C ASP A 456 13.52 31.32 29.93
N VAL A 457 13.51 30.11 30.51
CA VAL A 457 13.20 29.90 31.93
C VAL A 457 14.25 30.55 32.85
N ILE A 458 15.52 30.43 32.48
CA ILE A 458 16.63 31.04 33.22
C ILE A 458 16.45 32.56 33.23
N ASP A 459 16.15 33.14 32.08
CA ASP A 459 15.93 34.58 31.92
C ASP A 459 14.75 35.06 32.74
N ILE A 460 13.68 34.25 32.92
CA ILE A 460 12.53 34.59 33.73
C ILE A 460 12.84 34.44 35.23
N LEU A 461 13.59 33.44 35.64
CA LEU A 461 13.85 33.14 37.03
C LEU A 461 14.97 34.01 37.67
N PHE A 462 15.86 34.56 36.85
CA PHE A 462 17.04 35.29 37.30
C PHE A 462 17.08 36.78 36.85
N LYS A 463 16.04 37.28 36.20
CA LYS A 463 15.68 38.69 36.07
C LYS A 463 14.78 39.13 37.20
#